data_833c40e2237c0ffaaa98c0b205f358f8
#
_entry.id   833c40e2237c0ffaaa98c0b205f358f8
#
_cell.length_a   1.000
_cell.length_b   1.000
_cell.length_c   1.000
_cell.angle_alpha   90.00
_cell.angle_beta   90.00
_cell.angle_gamma   90.00
#
_symmetry.space_group_name_H-M   'P 1'
#
loop_
_entity.id
_entity.type
_entity.pdbx_description
1 polymer ?
#
loop_
_entity_poly.entity_id
_entity_poly.type
_entity_poly.pdbx_seq_one_letter_code
_entity_poly.pdbx_strand_id
1 'polypeptide(L)'
;MMSLRNAVREDDWLSSMMLLFRNEMYQRCILIVVEGISDIRFFNAYRLDNRIIYESPENGKREVILAVSQLRRAGNNAVYGVCDADFDELSGINHEGIFYTDAHDLEMMLVKGGAVDKFIMSHTDRKLIQGELVDIFCQDVKMNILCACYKIGLLKWYNYLTHSNLNFKGMNYRNFVSINRTDVVVDETKYINHVLSRSRTDKDFNAKNLYNEMRKLELMSPDHFSICNGHDFTCILKMMYETDISVNKNMRLDEIDSYMRMSYDHHTFRTTKLHKRLNQLLILH
;
A
#
# COMPACT_ATOMS: atom_id res chain seq x y z
N MET A 1 -1.14 -23.15 -5.87
CA MET A 1 -0.51 -23.78 -7.07
C MET A 1 -0.32 -22.69 -8.11
N MET A 2 0.91 -22.31 -8.43
CA MET A 2 1.21 -21.45 -9.58
C MET A 2 0.76 -22.15 -10.87
N SER A 3 0.15 -21.42 -11.81
CA SER A 3 -0.18 -22.01 -13.11
C SER A 3 1.12 -22.12 -13.94
N LEU A 4 1.27 -23.19 -14.72
CA LEU A 4 2.38 -23.37 -15.67
C LEU A 4 2.62 -22.14 -16.57
N ARG A 5 1.57 -21.39 -16.87
CA ARG A 5 1.62 -20.15 -17.66
C ARG A 5 2.33 -19.01 -16.96
N ASN A 6 2.23 -18.93 -15.62
CA ASN A 6 2.94 -17.91 -14.82
C ASN A 6 4.41 -18.28 -14.66
N ALA A 7 4.73 -19.55 -14.43
CA ALA A 7 6.12 -20.01 -14.33
C ALA A 7 6.92 -19.76 -15.62
N VAL A 8 6.32 -20.02 -16.80
CA VAL A 8 6.96 -19.73 -18.09
C VAL A 8 7.19 -18.21 -18.29
N ARG A 9 6.24 -17.35 -17.87
CA ARG A 9 6.41 -15.90 -17.99
C ARG A 9 7.49 -15.34 -17.06
N GLU A 10 7.65 -15.92 -15.86
CA GLU A 10 8.67 -15.50 -14.89
C GLU A 10 10.08 -15.85 -15.37
N ASP A 11 10.29 -17.05 -15.89
CA ASP A 11 11.56 -17.46 -16.49
C ASP A 11 11.92 -16.59 -17.70
N ASP A 12 10.93 -16.20 -18.51
CA ASP A 12 11.10 -15.31 -19.66
C ASP A 12 11.49 -13.89 -19.22
N TRP A 13 10.84 -13.33 -18.18
CA TRP A 13 11.14 -11.99 -17.66
C TRP A 13 12.55 -11.94 -17.07
N LEU A 14 12.90 -12.89 -16.21
CA LEU A 14 14.22 -12.98 -15.57
C LEU A 14 15.32 -13.12 -16.60
N SER A 15 15.13 -14.00 -17.59
CA SER A 15 16.05 -14.21 -18.71
C SER A 15 16.23 -12.94 -19.54
N SER A 16 15.15 -12.21 -19.78
CA SER A 16 15.16 -10.93 -20.48
C SER A 16 15.97 -9.88 -19.72
N MET A 17 15.81 -9.80 -18.38
CA MET A 17 16.60 -8.89 -17.55
C MET A 17 18.08 -9.27 -17.52
N MET A 18 18.42 -10.56 -17.44
CA MET A 18 19.80 -11.02 -17.53
C MET A 18 20.46 -10.65 -18.86
N LEU A 19 19.72 -10.75 -19.97
CA LEU A 19 20.21 -10.35 -21.29
C LEU A 19 20.38 -8.84 -21.43
N LEU A 20 19.40 -8.07 -20.91
CA LEU A 20 19.42 -6.62 -20.93
C LEU A 20 20.69 -6.08 -20.29
N PHE A 21 21.05 -6.57 -19.10
CA PHE A 21 22.22 -6.11 -18.36
C PHE A 21 23.58 -6.67 -18.87
N ARG A 22 23.58 -7.56 -19.89
CA ARG A 22 24.78 -7.89 -20.65
C ARG A 22 25.11 -6.85 -21.72
N ASN A 23 24.15 -6.03 -22.12
CA ASN A 23 24.36 -4.96 -23.08
C ASN A 23 25.12 -3.79 -22.41
N GLU A 24 26.17 -3.29 -23.03
CA GLU A 24 27.03 -2.21 -22.50
C GLU A 24 26.26 -0.95 -22.13
N MET A 25 25.19 -0.64 -22.86
CA MET A 25 24.31 0.51 -22.56
C MET A 25 23.68 0.43 -21.17
N TYR A 26 23.34 -0.77 -20.70
CA TYR A 26 22.65 -1.02 -19.42
C TYR A 26 23.59 -1.40 -18.28
N GLN A 27 24.87 -1.67 -18.54
CA GLN A 27 25.84 -2.05 -17.50
C GLN A 27 26.05 -0.95 -16.43
N ARG A 28 25.78 0.31 -16.80
CA ARG A 28 25.85 1.47 -15.87
C ARG A 28 24.51 1.85 -15.28
N CYS A 29 23.46 1.09 -15.55
CA CYS A 29 22.12 1.33 -15.02
C CYS A 29 21.90 0.56 -13.73
N ILE A 30 21.08 1.13 -12.88
CA ILE A 30 20.56 0.51 -11.66
C ILE A 30 19.16 -0.01 -11.97
N LEU A 31 18.94 -1.31 -11.79
CA LEU A 31 17.63 -1.92 -11.91
C LEU A 31 16.91 -1.88 -10.57
N ILE A 32 15.75 -1.26 -10.55
CA ILE A 32 14.81 -1.29 -9.43
C ILE A 32 13.61 -2.15 -9.82
N VAL A 33 13.50 -3.31 -9.19
CA VAL A 33 12.37 -4.23 -9.36
C VAL A 33 11.25 -3.81 -8.44
N VAL A 34 10.03 -3.62 -8.98
CA VAL A 34 8.84 -3.19 -8.23
C VAL A 34 7.70 -4.21 -8.37
N GLU A 35 6.65 -4.11 -7.55
CA GLU A 35 5.60 -5.14 -7.48
C GLU A 35 4.70 -5.17 -8.71
N GLY A 36 4.43 -4.00 -9.33
CA GLY A 36 3.49 -3.92 -10.43
C GLY A 36 3.71 -2.73 -11.37
N ILE A 37 2.91 -2.71 -12.44
CA ILE A 37 2.95 -1.64 -13.46
C ILE A 37 2.57 -0.28 -12.88
N SER A 38 1.68 -0.25 -11.90
CA SER A 38 1.30 0.98 -11.19
C SER A 38 2.50 1.64 -10.50
N ASP A 39 3.39 0.82 -9.93
CA ASP A 39 4.58 1.29 -9.24
C ASP A 39 5.63 1.78 -10.22
N ILE A 40 5.79 1.07 -11.36
CA ILE A 40 6.65 1.55 -12.47
C ILE A 40 6.21 2.96 -12.91
N ARG A 41 4.91 3.17 -13.09
CA ARG A 41 4.36 4.49 -13.48
C ARG A 41 4.62 5.55 -12.42
N PHE A 42 4.41 5.21 -11.16
CA PHE A 42 4.68 6.10 -10.04
C PHE A 42 6.16 6.51 -10.00
N PHE A 43 7.08 5.55 -9.92
CA PHE A 43 8.50 5.85 -9.81
C PHE A 43 9.07 6.53 -11.05
N ASN A 44 8.55 6.26 -12.25
CA ASN A 44 8.92 7.00 -13.46
C ASN A 44 8.45 8.46 -13.43
N ALA A 45 7.30 8.76 -12.83
CA ALA A 45 6.83 10.13 -12.64
C ALA A 45 7.71 10.91 -11.66
N TYR A 46 8.31 10.23 -10.67
CA TYR A 46 9.22 10.80 -9.67
C TYR A 46 10.69 10.46 -9.95
N ARG A 47 11.04 10.27 -11.21
CA ARG A 47 12.34 9.78 -11.64
C ARG A 47 13.49 10.58 -11.04
N LEU A 48 14.41 9.86 -10.38
CA LEU A 48 15.58 10.43 -9.73
C LEU A 48 16.72 10.72 -10.72
N ASP A 49 16.98 9.76 -11.61
CA ASP A 49 18.10 9.78 -12.55
C ASP A 49 17.80 8.87 -13.74
N ASN A 50 18.35 9.20 -14.92
CA ASN A 50 18.18 8.41 -16.13
C ASN A 50 18.85 7.03 -16.08
N ARG A 51 19.78 6.82 -15.14
CA ARG A 51 20.44 5.53 -14.91
C ARG A 51 19.56 4.54 -14.15
N ILE A 52 18.46 4.98 -13.53
CA ILE A 52 17.53 4.08 -12.83
C ILE A 52 16.48 3.58 -13.81
N ILE A 53 16.33 2.26 -13.88
CA ILE A 53 15.32 1.56 -14.67
C ILE A 53 14.39 0.85 -13.69
N TYR A 54 13.08 1.05 -13.87
CA TYR A 54 12.04 0.39 -13.06
C TYR A 54 11.37 -0.69 -13.89
N GLU A 55 11.37 -1.92 -13.38
CA GLU A 55 10.77 -3.09 -14.02
C GLU A 55 9.99 -3.93 -13.01
N SER A 56 9.05 -4.76 -13.47
CA SER A 56 8.24 -5.61 -12.61
C SER A 56 8.04 -7.01 -13.19
N PRO A 57 8.19 -8.07 -12.37
CA PRO A 57 7.79 -9.43 -12.72
C PRO A 57 6.27 -9.65 -12.61
N GLU A 58 5.49 -8.65 -12.20
CA GLU A 58 4.02 -8.63 -12.12
C GLU A 58 3.35 -9.63 -11.15
N ASN A 59 4.00 -10.17 -10.17
CA ASN A 59 3.36 -11.11 -9.23
C ASN A 59 3.52 -10.72 -7.76
N GLY A 60 3.75 -9.43 -7.49
CA GLY A 60 3.81 -8.86 -6.14
C GLY A 60 5.15 -9.10 -5.42
N LYS A 61 5.18 -8.75 -4.16
CA LYS A 61 6.35 -8.67 -3.28
C LYS A 61 7.27 -9.90 -3.32
N ARG A 62 6.69 -11.11 -3.25
CA ARG A 62 7.46 -12.35 -3.23
C ARG A 62 8.33 -12.49 -4.49
N GLU A 63 7.77 -12.17 -5.65
CA GLU A 63 8.48 -12.29 -6.92
C GLU A 63 9.55 -11.20 -7.08
N VAL A 64 9.32 -10.00 -6.54
CA VAL A 64 10.36 -8.96 -6.46
C VAL A 64 11.55 -9.46 -5.65
N ILE A 65 11.33 -10.02 -4.46
CA ILE A 65 12.40 -10.54 -3.59
C ILE A 65 13.18 -11.66 -4.30
N LEU A 66 12.47 -12.60 -4.93
CA LEU A 66 13.09 -13.69 -5.67
C LEU A 66 13.90 -13.19 -6.87
N ALA A 67 13.33 -12.28 -7.66
CA ALA A 67 13.98 -11.69 -8.83
C ALA A 67 15.28 -10.96 -8.45
N VAL A 68 15.25 -10.12 -7.42
CA VAL A 68 16.45 -9.42 -6.92
C VAL A 68 17.51 -10.41 -6.48
N SER A 69 17.14 -11.44 -5.69
CA SER A 69 18.06 -12.46 -5.23
C SER A 69 18.72 -13.23 -6.40
N GLN A 70 17.93 -13.62 -7.41
CA GLN A 70 18.42 -14.40 -8.56
C GLN A 70 19.31 -13.55 -9.47
N LEU A 71 18.94 -12.31 -9.77
CA LEU A 71 19.74 -11.41 -10.60
C LEU A 71 21.07 -11.06 -9.93
N ARG A 72 21.08 -10.85 -8.61
CA ARG A 72 22.34 -10.61 -7.87
C ARG A 72 23.24 -11.83 -7.85
N ARG A 73 22.68 -13.03 -7.66
CA ARG A 73 23.44 -14.30 -7.77
C ARG A 73 24.02 -14.53 -9.16
N ALA A 74 23.34 -14.04 -10.19
CA ALA A 74 23.84 -14.07 -11.57
C ALA A 74 24.92 -13.01 -11.87
N GLY A 75 25.36 -12.24 -10.87
CA GLY A 75 26.46 -11.28 -10.94
C GLY A 75 26.05 -9.83 -11.19
N ASN A 76 24.76 -9.52 -11.24
CA ASN A 76 24.31 -8.14 -11.35
C ASN A 76 24.17 -7.50 -9.95
N ASN A 77 25.18 -6.73 -9.53
CA ASN A 77 25.22 -6.10 -8.22
C ASN A 77 24.41 -4.78 -8.13
N ALA A 78 24.03 -4.20 -9.27
CA ALA A 78 23.24 -2.97 -9.35
C ALA A 78 21.73 -3.26 -9.46
N VAL A 79 21.25 -4.30 -8.78
CA VAL A 79 19.83 -4.70 -8.73
C VAL A 79 19.29 -4.57 -7.32
N TYR A 80 18.18 -3.89 -7.20
CA TYR A 80 17.46 -3.67 -5.93
C TYR A 80 15.97 -3.83 -6.15
N GLY A 81 15.21 -4.02 -5.06
CA GLY A 81 13.75 -4.06 -5.09
C GLY A 81 13.15 -2.92 -4.28
N VAL A 82 11.95 -2.49 -4.69
CA VAL A 82 11.07 -1.66 -3.86
C VAL A 82 9.76 -2.40 -3.69
N CYS A 83 9.38 -2.63 -2.44
CA CYS A 83 8.16 -3.32 -2.05
C CYS A 83 7.36 -2.50 -1.05
N ASP A 84 6.07 -2.80 -0.98
CA ASP A 84 5.24 -2.33 0.12
C ASP A 84 5.80 -2.86 1.45
N ALA A 85 5.78 -2.02 2.50
CA ALA A 85 6.23 -2.46 3.82
C ALA A 85 5.32 -3.54 4.38
N ASP A 86 4.02 -3.49 4.10
CA ASP A 86 3.01 -4.34 4.73
C ASP A 86 3.18 -4.38 6.26
N PHE A 87 3.26 -5.59 6.84
CA PHE A 87 3.57 -5.78 8.25
C PHE A 87 5.03 -6.21 8.50
N ASP A 88 5.87 -6.25 7.46
CA ASP A 88 7.27 -6.70 7.59
C ASP A 88 8.06 -5.76 8.48
N GLU A 89 7.92 -4.43 8.29
CA GLU A 89 8.62 -3.44 9.11
C GLU A 89 8.20 -3.54 10.58
N LEU A 90 6.90 -3.73 10.88
CA LEU A 90 6.39 -3.97 12.23
C LEU A 90 6.91 -5.25 12.85
N SER A 91 7.24 -6.24 12.03
CA SER A 91 7.76 -7.55 12.45
C SER A 91 9.29 -7.61 12.42
N GLY A 92 9.98 -6.52 12.07
CA GLY A 92 11.44 -6.44 11.97
C GLY A 92 12.02 -7.28 10.82
N ILE A 93 11.20 -7.64 9.82
CA ILE A 93 11.62 -8.44 8.66
C ILE A 93 12.27 -7.53 7.63
N ASN A 94 13.49 -7.87 7.23
CA ASN A 94 14.23 -7.17 6.19
C ASN A 94 14.81 -8.18 5.20
N HIS A 95 14.80 -7.82 3.91
CA HIS A 95 15.39 -8.62 2.84
C HIS A 95 16.56 -7.87 2.22
N GLU A 96 17.64 -8.58 1.91
CA GLU A 96 18.81 -7.98 1.31
C GLU A 96 18.49 -7.39 -0.08
N GLY A 97 18.87 -6.12 -0.28
CA GLY A 97 18.64 -5.41 -1.54
C GLY A 97 17.19 -4.97 -1.76
N ILE A 98 16.30 -5.09 -0.75
CA ILE A 98 14.92 -4.63 -0.81
C ILE A 98 14.76 -3.36 0.03
N PHE A 99 14.13 -2.36 -0.53
CA PHE A 99 13.67 -1.15 0.14
C PHE A 99 12.16 -1.20 0.29
N TYR A 100 11.66 -0.66 1.40
CA TYR A 100 10.24 -0.64 1.69
C TYR A 100 9.67 0.78 1.61
N THR A 101 8.38 0.88 1.32
CA THR A 101 7.61 2.13 1.42
C THR A 101 7.68 2.70 2.84
N ASP A 102 7.57 4.04 2.98
CA ASP A 102 7.62 4.74 4.30
C ASP A 102 6.32 4.60 5.11
N ALA A 103 5.39 3.76 4.63
CA ALA A 103 4.11 3.41 5.25
C ALA A 103 3.76 1.97 4.85
N HIS A 104 2.61 1.45 5.30
CA HIS A 104 2.17 0.09 5.01
C HIS A 104 2.30 -0.30 3.52
N ASP A 105 1.86 0.60 2.66
CA ASP A 105 1.93 0.46 1.20
C ASP A 105 2.14 1.84 0.53
N LEU A 106 2.24 1.84 -0.79
CA LEU A 106 2.43 3.07 -1.56
C LEU A 106 1.25 4.02 -1.37
N GLU A 107 0.01 3.52 -1.37
CA GLU A 107 -1.19 4.33 -1.17
C GLU A 107 -1.18 5.04 0.19
N MET A 108 -0.80 4.34 1.26
CA MET A 108 -0.66 4.96 2.60
C MET A 108 0.48 5.98 2.65
N MET A 109 1.54 5.80 1.86
CA MET A 109 2.58 6.81 1.72
C MET A 109 2.03 8.08 1.05
N LEU A 110 1.13 7.95 0.06
CA LEU A 110 0.44 9.09 -0.56
C LEU A 110 -0.47 9.81 0.44
N VAL A 111 -1.23 9.06 1.24
CA VAL A 111 -2.10 9.61 2.30
C VAL A 111 -1.28 10.38 3.33
N LYS A 112 -0.19 9.80 3.82
CA LYS A 112 0.75 10.42 4.75
C LYS A 112 1.36 11.70 4.20
N GLY A 113 1.63 11.73 2.90
CA GLY A 113 2.22 12.87 2.19
C GLY A 113 1.23 13.94 1.74
N GLY A 114 -0.03 13.89 2.16
CA GLY A 114 -1.02 14.95 1.94
C GLY A 114 -1.74 14.90 0.58
N ALA A 115 -1.57 13.84 -0.21
CA ALA A 115 -2.30 13.70 -1.47
C ALA A 115 -3.81 13.63 -1.27
N VAL A 116 -4.25 13.01 -0.17
CA VAL A 116 -5.66 12.92 0.20
C VAL A 116 -6.26 14.27 0.55
N ASP A 117 -5.51 15.20 1.13
CA ASP A 117 -6.00 16.54 1.48
C ASP A 117 -6.37 17.32 0.22
N LYS A 118 -5.56 17.19 -0.85
CA LYS A 118 -5.86 17.77 -2.17
C LYS A 118 -7.10 17.14 -2.81
N PHE A 119 -7.27 15.82 -2.65
CA PHE A 119 -8.48 15.13 -3.09
C PHE A 119 -9.71 15.67 -2.39
N ILE A 120 -9.68 15.77 -1.05
CA ILE A 120 -10.79 16.29 -0.23
C ILE A 120 -11.15 17.71 -0.68
N MET A 121 -10.19 18.61 -0.79
CA MET A 121 -10.42 20.00 -1.23
C MET A 121 -11.06 20.10 -2.61
N SER A 122 -10.73 19.18 -3.52
CA SER A 122 -11.20 19.23 -4.91
C SER A 122 -12.59 18.62 -5.10
N HIS A 123 -12.99 17.67 -4.27
CA HIS A 123 -14.19 16.86 -4.48
C HIS A 123 -15.28 17.05 -3.42
N THR A 124 -15.01 17.79 -2.35
CA THR A 124 -16.02 18.12 -1.33
C THR A 124 -16.89 19.30 -1.76
N ASP A 125 -18.18 19.26 -1.41
CA ASP A 125 -19.08 20.39 -1.65
C ASP A 125 -18.55 21.64 -0.93
N ARG A 126 -18.38 22.74 -1.68
CA ARG A 126 -17.84 24.00 -1.17
C ARG A 126 -18.63 24.58 0.02
N LYS A 127 -19.90 24.20 0.17
CA LYS A 127 -20.71 24.62 1.31
C LYS A 127 -20.23 24.02 2.63
N LEU A 128 -19.49 22.90 2.57
CA LEU A 128 -18.95 22.21 3.74
C LEU A 128 -17.53 22.65 4.10
N ILE A 129 -16.81 23.22 3.15
CA ILE A 129 -15.40 23.64 3.27
C ILE A 129 -15.27 25.14 2.93
N GLN A 130 -15.54 26.01 3.89
CA GLN A 130 -15.42 27.46 3.70
C GLN A 130 -14.40 28.08 4.66
N GLY A 131 -13.56 28.96 4.15
CA GLY A 131 -12.61 29.75 4.94
C GLY A 131 -11.59 28.90 5.70
N GLU A 132 -11.34 29.26 6.95
CA GLU A 132 -10.34 28.61 7.84
C GLU A 132 -10.71 27.15 8.26
N LEU A 133 -11.93 26.69 7.96
CA LEU A 133 -12.40 25.36 8.31
C LEU A 133 -11.90 24.26 7.35
N VAL A 134 -11.28 24.63 6.23
CA VAL A 134 -10.83 23.66 5.20
C VAL A 134 -9.84 22.66 5.78
N ASP A 135 -8.81 23.14 6.46
CA ASP A 135 -7.76 22.28 7.02
C ASP A 135 -8.29 21.37 8.11
N ILE A 136 -9.18 21.89 8.96
CA ILE A 136 -9.84 21.11 10.02
C ILE A 136 -10.69 20.00 9.39
N PHE A 137 -11.49 20.34 8.36
CA PHE A 137 -12.33 19.36 7.67
C PHE A 137 -11.48 18.26 6.99
N CYS A 138 -10.39 18.63 6.30
CA CYS A 138 -9.47 17.67 5.70
C CYS A 138 -8.86 16.74 6.76
N GLN A 139 -8.44 17.30 7.89
CA GLN A 139 -7.88 16.56 9.00
C GLN A 139 -8.91 15.59 9.60
N ASP A 140 -10.14 16.04 9.84
CA ASP A 140 -11.23 15.22 10.40
C ASP A 140 -11.54 14.04 9.48
N VAL A 141 -11.75 14.28 8.18
CA VAL A 141 -11.99 13.23 7.18
C VAL A 141 -10.86 12.21 7.19
N LYS A 142 -9.62 12.67 7.11
CA LYS A 142 -8.44 11.80 7.08
C LYS A 142 -8.32 10.96 8.34
N MET A 143 -8.43 11.59 9.52
CA MET A 143 -8.28 10.89 10.80
C MET A 143 -9.41 9.90 11.08
N ASN A 144 -10.66 10.25 10.76
CA ASN A 144 -11.78 9.34 10.95
C ASN A 144 -11.66 8.08 10.07
N ILE A 145 -11.18 8.22 8.83
CA ILE A 145 -10.90 7.07 7.97
C ILE A 145 -9.70 6.27 8.51
N LEU A 146 -8.62 6.93 8.93
CA LEU A 146 -7.46 6.25 9.52
C LEU A 146 -7.83 5.46 10.77
N CYS A 147 -8.64 6.02 11.67
CA CYS A 147 -9.12 5.31 12.86
C CYS A 147 -9.95 4.06 12.51
N ALA A 148 -10.76 4.14 11.45
CA ALA A 148 -11.51 2.98 10.95
C ALA A 148 -10.58 1.92 10.34
N CYS A 149 -9.63 2.33 9.49
CA CYS A 149 -8.64 1.46 8.88
C CYS A 149 -7.73 0.81 9.91
N TYR A 150 -7.38 1.53 10.98
CA TYR A 150 -6.59 1.00 12.08
C TYR A 150 -7.24 -0.22 12.74
N LYS A 151 -8.54 -0.14 13.04
CA LYS A 151 -9.30 -1.28 13.59
C LYS A 151 -9.33 -2.47 12.62
N ILE A 152 -9.49 -2.20 11.32
CA ILE A 152 -9.44 -3.23 10.29
C ILE A 152 -8.03 -3.85 10.21
N GLY A 153 -7.01 -3.02 10.23
CA GLY A 153 -5.61 -3.42 10.15
C GLY A 153 -5.15 -4.31 11.30
N LEU A 154 -5.66 -4.08 12.52
CA LEU A 154 -5.32 -4.92 13.68
C LEU A 154 -5.63 -6.41 13.47
N LEU A 155 -6.79 -6.75 12.88
CA LEU A 155 -7.12 -8.15 12.57
C LEU A 155 -6.29 -8.71 11.41
N LYS A 156 -5.95 -7.88 10.42
CA LYS A 156 -5.04 -8.25 9.34
C LYS A 156 -3.64 -8.54 9.90
N TRP A 157 -3.16 -7.68 10.80
CA TRP A 157 -1.86 -7.89 11.46
C TRP A 157 -1.85 -9.14 12.34
N TYR A 158 -2.92 -9.38 13.11
CA TYR A 158 -3.10 -10.66 13.82
C TYR A 158 -2.98 -11.86 12.88
N ASN A 159 -3.69 -11.81 11.75
CA ASN A 159 -3.63 -12.88 10.74
C ASN A 159 -2.22 -13.08 10.18
N TYR A 160 -1.49 -11.98 9.93
CA TYR A 160 -0.10 -12.03 9.48
C TYR A 160 0.79 -12.73 10.52
N LEU A 161 0.72 -12.33 11.79
CA LEU A 161 1.55 -12.88 12.87
C LEU A 161 1.25 -14.36 13.17
N THR A 162 0.00 -14.78 13.01
CA THR A 162 -0.46 -16.12 13.43
C THR A 162 -0.66 -17.09 12.27
N HIS A 163 -0.51 -16.62 11.03
CA HIS A 163 -0.80 -17.39 9.81
C HIS A 163 -2.17 -18.10 9.87
N SER A 164 -3.20 -17.33 10.29
CA SER A 164 -4.52 -17.89 10.59
C SER A 164 -5.39 -18.15 9.37
N ASN A 165 -4.93 -17.82 8.16
CA ASN A 165 -5.65 -17.99 6.90
C ASN A 165 -7.03 -17.30 6.87
N LEU A 166 -7.15 -16.15 7.55
CA LEU A 166 -8.35 -15.33 7.46
C LEU A 166 -8.44 -14.66 6.08
N ASN A 167 -9.66 -14.61 5.52
CA ASN A 167 -9.88 -14.10 4.15
C ASN A 167 -10.40 -12.65 4.16
N PHE A 168 -9.52 -11.72 3.80
CA PHE A 168 -9.82 -10.30 3.64
C PHE A 168 -10.08 -9.88 2.19
N LYS A 169 -9.89 -10.78 1.22
CA LYS A 169 -10.00 -10.45 -0.21
C LYS A 169 -11.45 -10.16 -0.60
N GLY A 170 -11.70 -9.00 -1.20
CA GLY A 170 -13.03 -8.62 -1.69
C GLY A 170 -14.05 -8.41 -0.57
N MET A 171 -13.66 -7.80 0.55
CA MET A 171 -14.57 -7.43 1.63
C MET A 171 -15.62 -6.41 1.15
N ASN A 172 -16.86 -6.56 1.62
CA ASN A 172 -17.86 -5.52 1.49
C ASN A 172 -17.90 -4.68 2.78
N TYR A 173 -17.24 -3.53 2.75
CA TYR A 173 -17.12 -2.62 3.90
C TYR A 173 -18.46 -2.14 4.42
N ARG A 174 -19.50 -2.02 3.57
CA ARG A 174 -20.86 -1.60 3.99
C ARG A 174 -21.52 -2.53 5.00
N ASN A 175 -21.02 -3.77 5.14
CA ASN A 175 -21.55 -4.73 6.10
C ASN A 175 -21.13 -4.40 7.55
N PHE A 176 -20.07 -3.62 7.74
CA PHE A 176 -19.52 -3.33 9.07
C PHE A 176 -19.00 -1.90 9.25
N VAL A 177 -18.96 -1.09 8.20
CA VAL A 177 -18.61 0.34 8.28
C VAL A 177 -19.86 1.16 8.04
N SER A 178 -20.14 2.10 8.93
CA SER A 178 -21.17 3.13 8.78
C SER A 178 -20.53 4.50 8.71
N ILE A 179 -21.08 5.36 7.84
CA ILE A 179 -20.58 6.72 7.60
C ILE A 179 -21.75 7.70 7.83
N ASN A 180 -21.48 8.71 8.66
CA ASN A 180 -22.41 9.82 8.87
C ASN A 180 -21.60 11.13 8.74
N ARG A 181 -21.78 11.83 7.63
CA ARG A 181 -20.95 12.97 7.22
C ARG A 181 -19.46 12.58 7.22
N THR A 182 -18.65 13.17 8.10
CA THR A 182 -17.22 12.84 8.24
C THR A 182 -16.94 11.70 9.21
N ASP A 183 -17.93 11.33 10.06
CA ASP A 183 -17.76 10.28 11.06
C ASP A 183 -17.76 8.90 10.40
N VAL A 184 -16.78 8.08 10.74
CA VAL A 184 -16.64 6.69 10.26
C VAL A 184 -16.60 5.75 11.45
N VAL A 185 -17.57 4.85 11.53
CA VAL A 185 -17.67 3.89 12.63
C VAL A 185 -17.55 2.47 12.09
N VAL A 186 -16.62 1.69 12.65
CA VAL A 186 -16.48 0.26 12.39
C VAL A 186 -17.17 -0.52 13.49
N ASP A 187 -18.18 -1.32 13.14
CA ASP A 187 -18.73 -2.35 14.01
C ASP A 187 -17.77 -3.55 14.01
N GLU A 188 -16.87 -3.59 14.99
CA GLU A 188 -15.81 -4.60 15.06
C GLU A 188 -16.36 -6.02 15.16
N THR A 189 -17.51 -6.21 15.81
CA THR A 189 -18.15 -7.54 15.91
C THR A 189 -18.66 -7.99 14.55
N LYS A 190 -19.35 -7.11 13.80
CA LYS A 190 -19.78 -7.43 12.44
C LYS A 190 -18.59 -7.63 11.51
N TYR A 191 -17.51 -6.82 11.65
CA TYR A 191 -16.30 -6.99 10.88
C TYR A 191 -15.66 -8.36 11.09
N ILE A 192 -15.44 -8.76 12.35
CA ILE A 192 -14.86 -10.07 12.67
C ILE A 192 -15.73 -11.21 12.12
N ASN A 193 -17.04 -11.15 12.33
CA ASN A 193 -17.98 -12.15 11.82
C ASN A 193 -17.98 -12.19 10.27
N HIS A 194 -17.89 -11.02 9.62
CA HIS A 194 -17.79 -10.94 8.16
C HIS A 194 -16.52 -11.64 7.64
N VAL A 195 -15.39 -11.45 8.30
CA VAL A 195 -14.13 -12.12 7.94
C VAL A 195 -14.23 -13.62 8.21
N LEU A 196 -14.72 -14.04 9.39
CA LEU A 196 -14.86 -15.45 9.75
C LEU A 196 -15.76 -16.21 8.78
N SER A 197 -16.90 -15.66 8.41
CA SER A 197 -17.85 -16.30 7.48
C SER A 197 -17.28 -16.58 6.09
N ARG A 198 -16.18 -15.92 5.72
CA ARG A 198 -15.51 -16.03 4.41
C ARG A 198 -14.20 -16.80 4.48
N SER A 199 -13.72 -17.09 5.70
CA SER A 199 -12.45 -17.75 5.93
C SER A 199 -12.61 -19.26 5.97
N ARG A 200 -11.68 -19.98 5.34
CA ARG A 200 -11.53 -21.43 5.46
C ARG A 200 -10.32 -21.67 6.35
N THR A 201 -10.57 -21.78 7.64
CA THR A 201 -9.51 -22.00 8.64
C THR A 201 -9.79 -23.28 9.41
N ASP A 202 -8.73 -24.04 9.69
CA ASP A 202 -8.79 -25.27 10.51
C ASP A 202 -8.80 -24.94 12.01
N LYS A 203 -8.64 -23.67 12.38
CA LYS A 203 -8.68 -23.18 13.76
C LYS A 203 -10.11 -22.86 14.15
N ASP A 204 -10.51 -23.28 15.33
CA ASP A 204 -11.81 -22.91 15.91
C ASP A 204 -11.75 -21.47 16.47
N PHE A 205 -11.98 -20.51 15.57
CA PHE A 205 -12.04 -19.10 15.93
C PHE A 205 -13.44 -18.69 16.32
N ASN A 206 -13.57 -18.00 17.44
CA ASN A 206 -14.77 -17.26 17.76
C ASN A 206 -14.51 -15.75 17.79
N ALA A 207 -15.54 -14.95 17.50
CA ALA A 207 -15.41 -13.52 17.38
C ALA A 207 -14.90 -12.85 18.68
N LYS A 208 -15.25 -13.36 19.85
CA LYS A 208 -14.82 -12.82 21.14
C LYS A 208 -13.30 -12.99 21.34
N ASN A 209 -12.77 -14.15 20.95
CA ASN A 209 -11.34 -14.41 21.07
C ASN A 209 -10.54 -13.51 20.13
N LEU A 210 -10.97 -13.38 18.86
CA LEU A 210 -10.31 -12.49 17.89
C LEU A 210 -10.38 -11.02 18.33
N TYR A 211 -11.52 -10.59 18.86
CA TYR A 211 -11.66 -9.25 19.44
C TYR A 211 -10.64 -9.00 20.56
N ASN A 212 -10.48 -9.95 21.48
CA ASN A 212 -9.51 -9.83 22.57
C ASN A 212 -8.07 -9.77 22.05
N GLU A 213 -7.73 -10.55 21.01
CA GLU A 213 -6.40 -10.50 20.41
C GLU A 213 -6.15 -9.15 19.71
N MET A 214 -7.15 -8.60 19.00
CA MET A 214 -7.05 -7.26 18.44
C MET A 214 -6.79 -6.21 19.52
N ARG A 215 -7.45 -6.30 20.69
CA ARG A 215 -7.22 -5.38 21.81
C ARG A 215 -5.80 -5.50 22.38
N LYS A 216 -5.21 -6.68 22.43
CA LYS A 216 -3.81 -6.86 22.82
C LYS A 216 -2.84 -6.17 21.86
N LEU A 217 -3.09 -6.31 20.56
CA LEU A 217 -2.29 -5.64 19.53
C LEU A 217 -2.46 -4.11 19.58
N GLU A 218 -3.66 -3.62 19.84
CA GLU A 218 -3.94 -2.19 20.01
C GLU A 218 -3.14 -1.58 21.17
N LEU A 219 -2.94 -2.32 22.27
CA LEU A 219 -2.12 -1.88 23.40
C LEU A 219 -0.63 -1.69 23.03
N MET A 220 -0.15 -2.31 21.96
CA MET A 220 1.19 -2.08 21.44
C MET A 220 1.32 -0.72 20.73
N SER A 221 0.19 -0.02 20.52
CA SER A 221 0.11 1.30 19.89
C SER A 221 0.92 1.42 18.57
N PRO A 222 0.74 0.50 17.61
CA PRO A 222 1.46 0.60 16.35
C PRO A 222 1.08 1.88 15.61
N ASP A 223 2.02 2.42 14.83
CA ASP A 223 1.75 3.60 13.99
C ASP A 223 0.62 3.34 13.00
N HIS A 224 -0.30 4.32 12.87
CA HIS A 224 -1.46 4.21 11.99
C HIS A 224 -1.06 3.96 10.53
N PHE A 225 -0.04 4.64 10.05
CA PHE A 225 0.41 4.48 8.67
C PHE A 225 1.10 3.14 8.39
N SER A 226 1.55 2.45 9.44
CA SER A 226 2.13 1.11 9.33
C SER A 226 1.10 -0.02 9.46
N ILE A 227 -0.05 0.27 10.09
CA ILE A 227 -1.15 -0.70 10.29
C ILE A 227 -2.23 -0.59 9.22
N CYS A 228 -2.55 0.63 8.77
CA CYS A 228 -3.61 0.87 7.81
C CYS A 228 -3.17 0.46 6.40
N ASN A 229 -4.01 -0.29 5.71
CA ASN A 229 -3.82 -0.64 4.30
C ASN A 229 -4.48 0.40 3.40
N GLY A 230 -3.78 0.85 2.36
CA GLY A 230 -4.25 1.90 1.47
C GLY A 230 -5.51 1.55 0.70
N HIS A 231 -5.67 0.29 0.31
CA HIS A 231 -6.91 -0.16 -0.33
C HIS A 231 -8.13 -0.01 0.61
N ASP A 232 -7.99 -0.34 1.91
CA ASP A 232 -9.07 -0.13 2.88
C ASP A 232 -9.40 1.35 3.00
N PHE A 233 -8.37 2.20 3.08
CA PHE A 233 -8.50 3.64 3.14
C PHE A 233 -9.27 4.19 1.93
N THR A 234 -8.87 3.82 0.72
CA THR A 234 -9.49 4.27 -0.53
C THR A 234 -10.94 3.78 -0.65
N CYS A 235 -11.22 2.53 -0.22
CA CYS A 235 -12.59 2.00 -0.19
C CYS A 235 -13.50 2.79 0.75
N ILE A 236 -13.03 3.12 1.97
CA ILE A 236 -13.83 3.89 2.94
C ILE A 236 -13.96 5.35 2.48
N LEU A 237 -12.90 5.96 1.94
CA LEU A 237 -12.95 7.29 1.33
C LEU A 237 -13.99 7.33 0.21
N LYS A 238 -13.99 6.34 -0.69
CA LYS A 238 -15.00 6.22 -1.74
C LYS A 238 -16.41 6.15 -1.15
N MET A 239 -16.65 5.30 -0.15
CA MET A 239 -17.96 5.20 0.50
C MET A 239 -18.41 6.54 1.10
N MET A 240 -17.50 7.31 1.69
CA MET A 240 -17.78 8.65 2.21
C MET A 240 -18.19 9.61 1.09
N TYR A 241 -17.49 9.56 -0.04
CA TYR A 241 -17.75 10.41 -1.20
C TYR A 241 -18.94 9.97 -2.07
N GLU A 242 -19.60 8.88 -1.76
CA GLU A 242 -20.93 8.51 -2.28
C GLU A 242 -22.08 9.20 -1.52
N THR A 243 -21.79 9.94 -0.45
CA THR A 243 -22.76 10.70 0.35
C THR A 243 -22.89 12.17 -0.11
N ASP A 244 -23.63 12.97 0.64
CA ASP A 244 -23.83 14.41 0.34
C ASP A 244 -22.59 15.29 0.62
N ILE A 245 -21.47 14.69 1.02
CA ILE A 245 -20.20 15.39 1.15
C ILE A 245 -19.63 15.75 -0.23
N SER A 246 -19.82 14.89 -1.20
CA SER A 246 -19.19 14.98 -2.52
C SER A 246 -20.04 15.72 -3.54
N VAL A 247 -19.36 16.48 -4.39
CA VAL A 247 -19.95 17.04 -5.62
C VAL A 247 -20.11 15.97 -6.72
N ASN A 248 -19.38 14.85 -6.64
CA ASN A 248 -19.47 13.71 -7.55
C ASN A 248 -19.55 12.39 -6.78
N LYS A 249 -20.75 11.83 -6.71
CA LYS A 249 -21.03 10.59 -5.94
C LYS A 249 -20.71 9.28 -6.67
N ASN A 250 -20.31 9.35 -7.94
CA ASN A 250 -20.12 8.19 -8.81
C ASN A 250 -18.64 7.91 -9.12
N MET A 251 -17.73 8.37 -8.26
CA MET A 251 -16.29 8.13 -8.45
C MET A 251 -15.95 6.66 -8.29
N ARG A 252 -15.08 6.16 -9.18
CA ARG A 252 -14.54 4.81 -9.10
C ARG A 252 -13.27 4.79 -8.25
N LEU A 253 -12.90 3.62 -7.72
CA LEU A 253 -11.69 3.46 -6.92
C LEU A 253 -10.43 3.83 -7.71
N ASP A 254 -10.33 3.38 -8.96
CA ASP A 254 -9.18 3.66 -9.82
C ASP A 254 -9.03 5.15 -10.16
N GLU A 255 -10.12 5.92 -10.16
CA GLU A 255 -10.09 7.37 -10.32
C GLU A 255 -9.53 8.05 -9.07
N ILE A 256 -9.94 7.61 -7.87
CA ILE A 256 -9.43 8.12 -6.59
C ILE A 256 -7.93 7.83 -6.47
N ASP A 257 -7.51 6.58 -6.73
CA ASP A 257 -6.10 6.18 -6.70
C ASP A 257 -5.25 7.00 -7.68
N SER A 258 -5.75 7.17 -8.90
CA SER A 258 -5.08 7.97 -9.93
C SER A 258 -4.94 9.43 -9.48
N TYR A 259 -6.00 10.00 -8.90
CA TYR A 259 -5.98 11.37 -8.40
C TYR A 259 -4.95 11.54 -7.27
N MET A 260 -4.92 10.64 -6.31
CA MET A 260 -3.95 10.69 -5.22
C MET A 260 -2.51 10.58 -5.74
N ARG A 261 -2.24 9.69 -6.70
CA ARG A 261 -0.92 9.56 -7.33
C ARG A 261 -0.50 10.84 -8.07
N MET A 262 -1.42 11.49 -8.79
CA MET A 262 -1.16 12.75 -9.49
C MET A 262 -1.01 13.94 -8.55
N SER A 263 -1.68 13.91 -7.40
CA SER A 263 -1.69 14.97 -6.40
C SER A 263 -0.50 14.92 -5.46
N TYR A 264 0.23 13.80 -5.41
CA TYR A 264 1.38 13.65 -4.54
C TYR A 264 2.51 14.58 -4.98
N ASP A 265 3.16 15.21 -4.02
CA ASP A 265 4.14 16.25 -4.33
C ASP A 265 5.57 15.70 -4.41
N HIS A 266 6.33 16.14 -5.43
CA HIS A 266 7.75 15.81 -5.59
C HIS A 266 8.60 16.18 -4.37
N HIS A 267 8.33 17.34 -3.75
CA HIS A 267 9.06 17.76 -2.55
C HIS A 267 8.83 16.77 -1.42
N THR A 268 7.58 16.39 -1.21
CA THR A 268 7.20 15.39 -0.20
C THR A 268 7.89 14.06 -0.44
N PHE A 269 7.91 13.56 -1.69
CA PHE A 269 8.62 12.33 -2.01
C PHE A 269 10.10 12.40 -1.65
N ARG A 270 10.77 13.53 -1.93
CA ARG A 270 12.19 13.74 -1.59
C ARG A 270 12.50 13.68 -0.09
N THR A 271 11.54 13.89 0.77
CA THR A 271 11.72 13.81 2.24
C THR A 271 11.66 12.38 2.75
N THR A 272 11.11 11.43 1.99
CA THR A 272 10.91 10.03 2.39
C THR A 272 12.23 9.30 2.63
N LYS A 273 12.21 8.27 3.48
CA LYS A 273 13.36 7.38 3.67
C LYS A 273 13.64 6.60 2.39
N LEU A 274 12.57 6.15 1.71
CA LEU A 274 12.67 5.43 0.44
C LEU A 274 13.44 6.25 -0.61
N HIS A 275 13.06 7.50 -0.84
CA HIS A 275 13.77 8.38 -1.78
C HIS A 275 15.25 8.53 -1.40
N LYS A 276 15.55 8.77 -0.12
CA LYS A 276 16.94 8.92 0.35
C LYS A 276 17.76 7.66 0.08
N ARG A 277 17.20 6.47 0.32
CA ARG A 277 17.86 5.19 0.02
C ARG A 277 18.10 5.00 -1.47
N LEU A 278 17.09 5.28 -2.32
CA LEU A 278 17.25 5.21 -3.77
C LEU A 278 18.32 6.20 -4.28
N ASN A 279 18.36 7.41 -3.72
CA ASN A 279 19.38 8.40 -4.09
C ASN A 279 20.80 7.98 -3.68
N GLN A 280 20.95 7.26 -2.57
CA GLN A 280 22.24 6.71 -2.16
C GLN A 280 22.81 5.70 -3.17
N LEU A 281 21.96 4.95 -3.89
CA LEU A 281 22.40 4.03 -4.93
C LEU A 281 23.14 4.74 -6.08
N LEU A 282 22.73 5.98 -6.40
CA LEU A 282 23.38 6.77 -7.45
C LEU A 282 24.81 7.19 -7.10
N ILE A 283 25.15 7.15 -5.82
CA ILE A 283 26.52 7.46 -5.33
C ILE A 283 27.36 6.18 -5.30
N LEU A 284 26.73 5.02 -5.10
CA LEU A 284 27.41 3.73 -5.00
C LEU A 284 27.73 3.12 -6.37
N HIS A 285 26.98 3.49 -7.39
CA HIS A 285 27.09 3.03 -8.78
C HIS A 285 27.25 4.21 -9.75
#